data_1911bf451a98a260e5c96a788dcf76d9
#
_entry.id   1911bf451a98a260e5c96a788dcf76d9
#
_cell.length_a   1.000
_cell.length_b   1.000
_cell.length_c   1.000
_cell.angle_alpha   90.00
_cell.angle_beta   90.00
_cell.angle_gamma   90.00
#
_symmetry.space_group_name_H-M   'P 1'
#
loop_
_entity.id
_entity.type
_entity.pdbx_description
1 polymer ?
#
loop_
_entity_poly.entity_id
_entity_poly.type
_entity_poly.pdbx_seq_one_letter_code
_entity_poly.pdbx_strand_id
1 'polypeptide(L)'
;MHKALALVAFTALAFPLILIGQTSNVALPQDKGPNKIDVSTYPAAQQQGYKVFTEKCAKCHTIARPINTSMTKEEWERYVKRMMHKPNSGISDSQGKTIFEFVAYDQANRKDKNPSAFFKSLSDEEIEKLKAAQH
;
A
#
# COMPACT_ATOMS: atom_id res chain seq x y z
N MET A 1 8.71 33.24 -66.70
CA MET A 1 9.41 32.38 -65.66
C MET A 1 8.86 32.77 -64.30
N HIS A 2 7.86 32.02 -63.81
CA HIS A 2 7.23 32.30 -62.52
C HIS A 2 7.63 31.15 -61.56
N LYS A 3 8.47 31.45 -60.57
CA LYS A 3 8.85 30.50 -59.51
C LYS A 3 7.78 30.53 -58.44
N ALA A 4 7.00 29.43 -58.31
CA ALA A 4 6.09 29.24 -57.23
C ALA A 4 6.85 28.82 -55.99
N LEU A 5 6.78 29.61 -54.92
CA LEU A 5 7.32 29.31 -53.59
C LEU A 5 6.24 28.49 -52.83
N ALA A 6 6.50 27.23 -52.60
CA ALA A 6 5.64 26.39 -51.79
C ALA A 6 5.93 26.62 -50.29
N LEU A 7 4.96 27.18 -49.57
CA LEU A 7 5.00 27.33 -48.12
C LEU A 7 4.61 26.00 -47.49
N VAL A 8 5.56 25.33 -46.88
CA VAL A 8 5.31 24.14 -46.07
C VAL A 8 4.91 24.58 -44.68
N ALA A 9 3.60 24.47 -44.38
CA ALA A 9 3.09 24.74 -43.04
C ALA A 9 3.43 23.54 -42.12
N PHE A 10 4.32 23.77 -41.16
CA PHE A 10 4.65 22.82 -40.09
C PHE A 10 3.56 22.90 -39.01
N THR A 11 2.59 22.01 -39.04
CA THR A 11 1.63 21.86 -37.95
C THR A 11 2.29 21.12 -36.79
N ALA A 12 2.68 21.87 -35.75
CA ALA A 12 3.14 21.30 -34.48
C ALA A 12 1.96 20.60 -33.77
N LEU A 13 1.93 19.28 -33.78
CA LEU A 13 1.04 18.51 -32.93
C LEU A 13 1.50 18.67 -31.47
N ALA A 14 0.79 19.48 -30.70
CA ALA A 14 0.94 19.55 -29.27
C ALA A 14 0.38 18.26 -28.65
N PHE A 15 1.25 17.32 -28.30
CA PHE A 15 0.89 16.16 -27.46
C PHE A 15 0.60 16.67 -26.04
N PRO A 16 -0.60 16.39 -25.47
CA PRO A 16 -0.82 16.67 -24.08
C PRO A 16 0.10 15.78 -23.23
N LEU A 17 0.99 16.41 -22.47
CA LEU A 17 1.79 15.74 -21.46
C LEU A 17 0.82 15.27 -20.36
N ILE A 18 0.41 14.00 -20.41
CA ILE A 18 -0.33 13.37 -19.31
C ILE A 18 0.66 13.25 -18.16
N LEU A 19 0.59 14.15 -17.20
CA LEU A 19 1.22 14.01 -15.89
C LEU A 19 0.58 12.79 -15.22
N ILE A 20 1.19 11.61 -15.39
CA ILE A 20 0.90 10.45 -14.59
C ILE A 20 1.34 10.83 -13.18
N GLY A 21 0.38 11.20 -12.33
CA GLY A 21 0.61 11.48 -10.94
C GLY A 21 1.25 10.26 -10.30
N GLN A 22 2.55 10.32 -10.05
CA GLN A 22 3.24 9.34 -9.23
C GLN A 22 2.63 9.47 -7.84
N THR A 23 1.91 8.45 -7.39
CA THR A 23 1.53 8.32 -5.99
C THR A 23 2.82 8.12 -5.21
N SER A 24 3.41 9.21 -4.74
CA SER A 24 4.59 9.19 -3.91
C SER A 24 4.27 8.37 -2.65
N ASN A 25 4.89 7.21 -2.51
CA ASN A 25 4.82 6.40 -1.31
C ASN A 25 5.56 7.15 -0.20
N VAL A 26 4.80 7.84 0.64
CA VAL A 26 5.35 8.49 1.84
C VAL A 26 6.00 7.44 2.71
N ALA A 27 7.26 7.63 3.06
CA ALA A 27 7.96 6.78 4.00
C ALA A 27 7.45 7.04 5.43
N LEU A 28 6.93 6.00 6.07
CA LEU A 28 6.45 6.05 7.44
C LEU A 28 7.49 5.43 8.40
N PRO A 29 7.51 5.81 9.70
CA PRO A 29 8.44 5.22 10.66
C PRO A 29 8.37 3.70 10.74
N GLN A 30 7.17 3.10 10.63
CA GLN A 30 6.95 1.66 10.64
C GLN A 30 7.58 0.93 9.44
N ASP A 31 7.86 1.62 8.34
CA ASP A 31 8.52 1.03 7.16
C ASP A 31 9.98 0.65 7.43
N LYS A 32 10.59 1.22 8.47
CA LYS A 32 11.97 0.96 8.89
C LYS A 32 12.10 -0.23 9.85
N GLY A 33 10.97 -0.76 10.34
CA GLY A 33 10.95 -1.90 11.25
C GLY A 33 11.13 -3.25 10.54
N PRO A 34 11.06 -4.36 11.30
CA PRO A 34 11.09 -5.70 10.75
C PRO A 34 10.07 -5.90 9.63
N ASN A 35 10.47 -6.57 8.56
CA ASN A 35 9.62 -6.90 7.42
C ASN A 35 9.24 -8.38 7.34
N LYS A 36 9.48 -9.13 8.41
CA LYS A 36 9.13 -10.53 8.57
C LYS A 36 8.71 -10.79 10.00
N ILE A 37 7.80 -11.76 10.18
CA ILE A 37 7.45 -12.32 11.48
C ILE A 37 7.55 -13.84 11.42
N ASP A 38 7.89 -14.45 12.54
CA ASP A 38 7.80 -15.89 12.68
C ASP A 38 6.36 -16.29 12.97
N VAL A 39 5.77 -17.04 12.06
CA VAL A 39 4.40 -17.58 12.17
C VAL A 39 4.39 -19.09 12.39
N SER A 40 5.53 -19.71 12.70
CA SER A 40 5.65 -21.16 12.87
C SER A 40 4.74 -21.73 13.96
N THR A 41 4.44 -20.93 14.98
CA THR A 41 3.54 -21.29 16.09
C THR A 41 2.08 -20.94 15.83
N TYR A 42 1.76 -20.29 14.70
CA TYR A 42 0.39 -19.94 14.36
C TYR A 42 -0.37 -21.14 13.78
N PRO A 43 -1.71 -21.18 13.90
CA PRO A 43 -2.50 -22.20 13.22
C PRO A 43 -2.23 -22.25 11.72
N ALA A 44 -2.33 -23.42 11.11
CA ALA A 44 -2.02 -23.63 9.70
C ALA A 44 -2.77 -22.65 8.76
N ALA A 45 -4.04 -22.34 9.05
CA ALA A 45 -4.82 -21.34 8.30
C ALA A 45 -4.19 -19.95 8.36
N GLN A 46 -3.61 -19.56 9.51
CA GLN A 46 -2.95 -18.27 9.68
C GLN A 46 -1.56 -18.22 9.03
N GLN A 47 -0.84 -19.35 9.03
CA GLN A 47 0.39 -19.48 8.26
C GLN A 47 0.13 -19.31 6.76
N GLN A 48 -0.96 -19.91 6.25
CA GLN A 48 -1.39 -19.70 4.87
C GLN A 48 -1.84 -18.25 4.62
N GLY A 49 -2.54 -17.64 5.57
CA GLY A 49 -2.91 -16.21 5.54
C GLY A 49 -1.69 -15.31 5.44
N TYR A 50 -0.63 -15.61 6.19
CA TYR A 50 0.64 -14.89 6.10
C TYR A 50 1.28 -14.96 4.70
N LYS A 51 1.24 -16.12 4.04
CA LYS A 51 1.75 -16.26 2.66
C LYS A 51 0.98 -15.36 1.70
N VAL A 52 -0.36 -15.40 1.74
CA VAL A 52 -1.20 -14.53 0.91
C VAL A 52 -0.95 -13.05 1.20
N PHE A 53 -0.86 -12.69 2.48
CA PHE A 53 -0.53 -11.33 2.92
C PHE A 53 0.82 -10.86 2.37
N THR A 54 1.89 -11.64 2.51
CA THR A 54 3.22 -11.26 2.03
C THR A 54 3.25 -11.13 0.52
N GLU A 55 2.62 -12.05 -0.21
CA GLU A 55 2.55 -12.03 -1.68
C GLU A 55 1.82 -10.80 -2.21
N LYS A 56 0.70 -10.44 -1.59
CA LYS A 56 -0.16 -9.35 -2.11
C LYS A 56 0.26 -7.97 -1.61
N CYS A 57 0.63 -7.84 -0.35
CA CYS A 57 0.96 -6.54 0.23
C CYS A 57 2.35 -6.03 -0.15
N ALA A 58 3.29 -6.90 -0.51
CA ALA A 58 4.63 -6.50 -0.92
C ALA A 58 4.71 -5.81 -2.30
N LYS A 59 3.61 -5.79 -3.07
CA LYS A 59 3.60 -5.24 -4.43
C LYS A 59 3.75 -3.72 -4.51
N CYS A 60 3.22 -2.99 -3.53
CA CYS A 60 3.13 -1.53 -3.59
C CYS A 60 4.03 -0.84 -2.57
N HIS A 61 4.31 -1.47 -1.43
CA HIS A 61 5.18 -0.96 -0.37
C HIS A 61 5.73 -2.12 0.45
N THR A 62 6.69 -1.84 1.33
CA THR A 62 7.21 -2.87 2.25
C THR A 62 6.10 -3.39 3.18
N ILE A 63 6.11 -4.71 3.43
CA ILE A 63 5.21 -5.32 4.41
C ILE A 63 5.57 -4.95 5.86
N ALA A 64 6.72 -4.29 6.08
CA ALA A 64 7.07 -3.74 7.39
C ALA A 64 5.96 -2.80 7.91
N ARG A 65 5.34 -1.99 7.03
CA ARG A 65 4.27 -1.07 7.43
C ARG A 65 3.13 -1.77 8.18
N PRO A 66 2.40 -2.71 7.60
CA PRO A 66 1.33 -3.41 8.32
C PRO A 66 1.86 -4.31 9.46
N ILE A 67 3.05 -4.88 9.35
CA ILE A 67 3.64 -5.70 10.42
C ILE A 67 3.90 -4.88 11.68
N ASN A 68 4.36 -3.63 11.54
CA ASN A 68 4.75 -2.78 12.68
C ASN A 68 3.64 -1.81 13.11
N THR A 69 2.47 -1.83 12.46
CA THR A 69 1.33 -0.99 12.84
C THR A 69 0.31 -1.80 13.64
N SER A 70 -0.16 -1.22 14.76
CA SER A 70 -1.27 -1.73 15.56
C SER A 70 -2.56 -1.01 15.18
N MET A 71 -3.64 -1.75 15.00
CA MET A 71 -4.96 -1.27 14.59
C MET A 71 -6.06 -2.04 15.32
N THR A 72 -7.21 -1.43 15.53
CA THR A 72 -8.41 -2.17 15.93
C THR A 72 -8.87 -3.09 14.80
N LYS A 73 -9.76 -4.03 15.11
CA LYS A 73 -10.31 -4.94 14.11
C LYS A 73 -11.02 -4.19 12.98
N GLU A 74 -11.75 -3.14 13.31
CA GLU A 74 -12.48 -2.28 12.36
C GLU A 74 -11.51 -1.46 11.50
N GLU A 75 -10.40 -1.01 12.06
CA GLU A 75 -9.34 -0.33 11.30
C GLU A 75 -8.65 -1.29 10.33
N TRP A 76 -8.38 -2.53 10.76
CA TRP A 76 -7.85 -3.57 9.87
C TRP A 76 -8.80 -3.88 8.72
N GLU A 77 -10.09 -3.99 8.97
CA GLU A 77 -11.08 -4.21 7.92
C GLU A 77 -11.06 -3.08 6.89
N ARG A 78 -11.09 -1.83 7.35
CA ARG A 78 -11.00 -0.65 6.46
C ARG A 78 -9.68 -0.61 5.71
N TYR A 79 -8.57 -0.93 6.37
CA TYR A 79 -7.25 -0.97 5.76
C TYR A 79 -7.18 -2.00 4.63
N VAL A 80 -7.61 -3.23 4.86
CA VAL A 80 -7.59 -4.29 3.84
C VAL A 80 -8.50 -3.93 2.67
N LYS A 81 -9.73 -3.47 2.93
CA LYS A 81 -10.65 -3.00 1.88
C LYS A 81 -10.03 -1.88 1.03
N ARG A 82 -9.38 -0.90 1.65
CA ARG A 82 -8.68 0.17 0.94
C ARG A 82 -7.55 -0.37 0.06
N MET A 83 -6.77 -1.34 0.53
CA MET A 83 -5.70 -1.96 -0.27
C MET A 83 -6.26 -2.77 -1.45
N MET A 84 -7.39 -3.47 -1.28
CA MET A 84 -8.08 -4.20 -2.35
C MET A 84 -8.51 -3.26 -3.50
N HIS A 85 -8.94 -2.04 -3.17
CA HIS A 85 -9.40 -1.05 -4.15
C HIS A 85 -8.27 -0.20 -4.77
N LYS A 86 -7.02 -0.42 -4.39
CA LYS A 86 -5.90 0.28 -5.05
C LYS A 86 -5.74 -0.20 -6.50
N PRO A 87 -5.44 0.70 -7.46
CA PRO A 87 -5.12 0.31 -8.82
C PRO A 87 -4.05 -0.78 -8.84
N ASN A 88 -4.27 -1.83 -9.63
CA ASN A 88 -3.35 -2.96 -9.81
C ASN A 88 -3.07 -3.79 -8.54
N SER A 89 -3.91 -3.70 -7.51
CA SER A 89 -3.74 -4.50 -6.28
C SER A 89 -3.76 -6.00 -6.58
N GLY A 90 -4.68 -6.44 -7.46
CA GLY A 90 -4.87 -7.84 -7.81
C GLY A 90 -5.25 -8.70 -6.61
N ILE A 91 -5.94 -8.13 -5.62
CA ILE A 91 -6.45 -8.82 -4.43
C ILE A 91 -7.92 -9.14 -4.67
N SER A 92 -8.27 -10.44 -4.76
CA SER A 92 -9.66 -10.88 -4.84
C SER A 92 -10.36 -10.80 -3.48
N ASP A 93 -11.70 -10.86 -3.46
CA ASP A 93 -12.48 -10.84 -2.22
C ASP A 93 -12.08 -11.98 -1.27
N SER A 94 -11.85 -13.19 -1.79
CA SER A 94 -11.40 -14.32 -0.99
C SER A 94 -10.00 -14.10 -0.39
N GLN A 95 -9.09 -13.51 -1.15
CA GLN A 95 -7.76 -13.15 -0.67
C GLN A 95 -7.81 -12.02 0.35
N GLY A 96 -8.67 -11.02 0.12
CA GLY A 96 -8.90 -9.94 1.08
C GLY A 96 -9.42 -10.45 2.42
N LYS A 97 -10.37 -11.40 2.40
CA LYS A 97 -10.86 -12.08 3.60
C LYS A 97 -9.73 -12.83 4.33
N THR A 98 -8.94 -13.62 3.60
CA THR A 98 -7.81 -14.37 4.17
C THR A 98 -6.76 -13.44 4.79
N ILE A 99 -6.44 -12.32 4.12
CA ILE A 99 -5.52 -11.30 4.66
C ILE A 99 -6.08 -10.69 5.93
N PHE A 100 -7.36 -10.30 5.92
CA PHE A 100 -8.01 -9.72 7.10
C PHE A 100 -7.99 -10.66 8.30
N GLU A 101 -8.35 -11.93 8.10
CA GLU A 101 -8.31 -12.95 9.15
C GLU A 101 -6.90 -13.11 9.73
N PHE A 102 -5.87 -13.07 8.89
CA PHE A 102 -4.48 -13.13 9.33
C PHE A 102 -4.09 -11.89 10.15
N VAL A 103 -4.31 -10.67 9.64
CA VAL A 103 -3.87 -9.46 10.35
C VAL A 103 -4.63 -9.24 11.65
N ALA A 104 -5.91 -9.64 11.72
CA ALA A 104 -6.70 -9.61 12.95
C ALA A 104 -6.19 -10.64 13.98
N TYR A 105 -5.81 -11.83 13.54
CA TYR A 105 -5.20 -12.83 14.40
C TYR A 105 -3.83 -12.38 14.94
N ASP A 106 -2.97 -11.85 14.07
CA ASP A 106 -1.65 -11.32 14.45
C ASP A 106 -1.77 -10.15 15.42
N GLN A 107 -2.77 -9.28 15.23
CA GLN A 107 -3.07 -8.20 16.16
C GLN A 107 -3.34 -8.75 17.57
N ALA A 108 -4.30 -9.65 17.71
CA ALA A 108 -4.71 -10.19 19.00
C ALA A 108 -3.62 -11.03 19.68
N ASN A 109 -2.81 -11.78 18.92
CA ASN A 109 -1.88 -12.76 19.47
C ASN A 109 -0.44 -12.25 19.64
N ARG A 110 -0.03 -11.22 18.90
CA ARG A 110 1.31 -10.66 18.96
C ARG A 110 1.30 -9.19 19.40
N LYS A 111 0.50 -8.34 18.77
CA LYS A 111 0.57 -6.89 18.98
C LYS A 111 -0.10 -6.45 20.28
N ASP A 112 -1.27 -6.99 20.58
CA ASP A 112 -1.99 -6.66 21.83
C ASP A 112 -1.29 -7.15 23.10
N LYS A 113 -0.35 -8.11 22.97
CA LYS A 113 0.48 -8.55 24.08
C LYS A 113 1.61 -7.57 24.44
N ASN A 114 2.03 -6.73 23.50
CA ASN A 114 3.05 -5.69 23.71
C ASN A 114 2.74 -4.45 22.86
N PRO A 115 1.66 -3.71 23.16
CA PRO A 115 1.19 -2.62 22.31
C PRO A 115 2.18 -1.46 22.18
N SER A 116 3.06 -1.28 23.17
CA SER A 116 4.09 -0.22 23.12
C SER A 116 5.20 -0.46 22.08
N ALA A 117 5.32 -1.70 21.58
CA ALA A 117 6.30 -2.05 20.55
C ALA A 117 5.81 -1.74 19.12
N PHE A 118 4.57 -1.29 18.95
CA PHE A 118 3.96 -1.07 17.65
C PHE A 118 3.47 0.36 17.48
N PHE A 119 3.57 0.87 16.27
CA PHE A 119 3.05 2.17 15.90
C PHE A 119 1.53 2.13 15.79
N LYS A 120 0.86 3.20 16.19
CA LYS A 120 -0.57 3.37 15.88
C LYS A 120 -0.75 3.68 14.39
N SER A 121 -1.90 3.31 13.85
CA SER A 121 -2.28 3.73 12.50
C SER A 121 -2.38 5.25 12.43
N LEU A 122 -1.91 5.82 11.33
CA LEU A 122 -2.10 7.23 11.05
C LEU A 122 -3.46 7.44 10.37
N SER A 123 -4.13 8.53 10.71
CA SER A 123 -5.31 9.00 10.00
C SER A 123 -4.93 9.48 8.59
N ASP A 124 -5.90 9.56 7.70
CA ASP A 124 -5.66 10.07 6.34
C ASP A 124 -5.15 11.53 6.37
N GLU A 125 -5.61 12.34 7.33
CA GLU A 125 -5.12 13.72 7.53
C GLU A 125 -3.65 13.76 7.93
N GLU A 126 -3.22 12.89 8.83
CA GLU A 126 -1.81 12.79 9.23
C GLU A 126 -0.92 12.33 8.09
N ILE A 127 -1.43 11.39 7.27
CA ILE A 127 -0.73 10.93 6.06
C ILE A 127 -0.57 12.07 5.06
N GLU A 128 -1.60 12.89 4.82
CA GLU A 128 -1.51 14.04 3.90
C GLU A 128 -0.55 15.12 4.43
N LYS A 129 -0.53 15.40 5.75
CA LYS A 129 0.47 16.29 6.35
C LYS A 129 1.90 15.78 6.15
N LEU A 130 2.11 14.47 6.28
CA LEU A 130 3.42 13.88 6.03
C LEU A 130 3.83 13.96 4.56
N LYS A 131 2.91 13.79 3.63
CA LYS A 131 3.16 13.98 2.19
C LYS A 131 3.61 15.42 1.91
N ALA A 132 2.89 16.40 2.45
CA ALA A 132 3.22 17.80 2.26
C ALA A 132 4.60 18.18 2.85
N ALA A 133 5.03 17.53 3.92
CA ALA A 133 6.32 17.79 4.57
C ALA A 133 7.53 17.11 3.88
N GLN A 134 7.27 16.17 2.93
CA GLN A 134 8.32 15.44 2.20
C GLN A 134 8.61 16.02 0.81
N HIS A 135 7.90 17.08 0.42
CA HIS A 135 8.08 17.87 -0.79
C HIS A 135 8.70 19.21 -0.48
#